data_61b40a4d61002f63cc14d127b2929270
#
_entry.id   61b40a4d61002f63cc14d127b2929270
#
_cell.length_a   1.000
_cell.length_b   1.000
_cell.length_c   1.000
_cell.angle_alpha   90.00
_cell.angle_beta   90.00
_cell.angle_gamma   90.00
#
_symmetry.space_group_name_H-M   'P 1'
#
loop_
_entity.id
_entity.type
_entity.pdbx_description
1 polymer ?
#
loop_
_entity_poly.entity_id
_entity_poly.type
_entity_poly.pdbx_seq_one_letter_code
_entity_poly.pdbx_strand_id
1 'polypeptide(L)'
;MIKINKKKLLVTIIIFFIILIGLIYLLGAISQAITSTKKATPGVIIENNTEFIRSMYKTKHLQEGENVYILNTITKNNKKYFKVKYKLSVGLVPEDKVYFFDRSENAQYSLMSDVSSFDYTSGRFKTQGEYELFLLRNNIKYVYIRAGGRGYTEGKIYYDNNFKMFRDACEYLKIPYGFYFVDEAINQAEAEEEANVILEFLKQNKTSMNKLPFVIDLEYQSGKSRTDTLWPKRGEIITNITNKLHSSGIETLIYANAKKMNTNLINLNQKFWVAYYTGEDKIPTEWLSKYKEQEIANNLQAMSKVIAWQFSETGAKANNITKRLDLSLVLTKEFEKYK
;
A
#
# COMPACT_ATOMS: atom_id res chain seq x y z
N MET A 1 61.31 30.65 11.48
CA MET A 1 61.00 29.25 11.89
C MET A 1 60.01 29.28 13.04
N ILE A 2 58.75 28.79 12.79
CA ILE A 2 57.69 28.77 13.84
C ILE A 2 58.03 27.59 14.78
N LYS A 3 58.40 27.88 16.03
CA LYS A 3 58.63 26.83 17.07
C LYS A 3 57.26 26.21 17.43
N ILE A 4 56.96 25.02 16.88
CA ILE A 4 55.77 24.25 17.24
C ILE A 4 55.95 23.72 18.67
N ASN A 5 55.03 24.08 19.55
CA ASN A 5 55.03 23.55 20.92
C ASN A 5 54.64 22.07 20.91
N LYS A 6 55.63 21.18 21.06
CA LYS A 6 55.45 19.73 20.98
C LYS A 6 54.37 19.17 21.94
N LYS A 7 54.19 19.81 23.14
CA LYS A 7 53.15 19.41 24.10
C LYS A 7 51.72 19.73 23.56
N LYS A 8 51.54 20.92 22.98
CA LYS A 8 50.23 21.29 22.38
C LYS A 8 49.91 20.41 21.18
N LEU A 9 50.89 20.12 20.33
CA LEU A 9 50.69 19.21 19.19
C LEU A 9 50.28 17.80 19.64
N LEU A 10 50.94 17.23 20.66
CA LEU A 10 50.62 15.90 21.19
C LEU A 10 49.18 15.87 21.75
N VAL A 11 48.75 16.87 22.50
CA VAL A 11 47.42 16.96 23.07
C VAL A 11 46.37 17.04 21.93
N THR A 12 46.63 17.83 20.89
CA THR A 12 45.75 17.92 19.72
C THR A 12 45.60 16.57 18.98
N ILE A 13 46.70 15.86 18.83
CA ILE A 13 46.68 14.51 18.21
C ILE A 13 45.85 13.52 19.05
N ILE A 14 46.03 13.53 20.38
CA ILE A 14 45.25 12.65 21.27
C ILE A 14 43.75 12.96 21.21
N ILE A 15 43.39 14.25 21.23
CA ILE A 15 41.97 14.68 21.10
C ILE A 15 41.40 14.21 19.76
N PHE A 16 42.14 14.36 18.66
CA PHE A 16 41.75 13.93 17.35
C PHE A 16 41.46 12.40 17.29
N PHE A 17 42.37 11.60 17.88
CA PHE A 17 42.17 10.12 17.96
C PHE A 17 40.97 9.74 18.81
N ILE A 18 40.71 10.44 19.93
CA ILE A 18 39.51 10.17 20.76
C ILE A 18 38.23 10.47 19.98
N ILE A 19 38.19 11.59 19.25
CA ILE A 19 37.05 11.96 18.41
C ILE A 19 36.88 10.94 17.27
N LEU A 20 37.95 10.53 16.63
CA LEU A 20 37.92 9.54 15.53
C LEU A 20 37.40 8.18 16.02
N ILE A 21 37.88 7.69 17.18
CA ILE A 21 37.42 6.47 17.81
C ILE A 21 35.93 6.59 18.17
N GLY A 22 35.50 7.70 18.74
CA GLY A 22 34.08 7.98 19.04
C GLY A 22 33.19 7.96 17.78
N LEU A 23 33.65 8.52 16.68
CA LEU A 23 32.98 8.48 15.38
C LEU A 23 32.86 7.05 14.82
N ILE A 24 33.91 6.25 14.91
CA ILE A 24 33.90 4.84 14.47
C ILE A 24 32.88 4.03 15.27
N TYR A 25 32.86 4.20 16.61
CA TYR A 25 31.86 3.56 17.46
C TYR A 25 30.43 4.00 17.12
N LEU A 26 30.22 5.30 16.87
CA LEU A 26 28.92 5.84 16.46
C LEU A 26 28.46 5.28 15.12
N LEU A 27 29.34 5.23 14.12
CA LEU A 27 29.04 4.64 12.82
C LEU A 27 28.75 3.14 12.91
N GLY A 28 29.50 2.41 13.74
CA GLY A 28 29.25 0.99 14.03
C GLY A 28 27.88 0.77 14.67
N ALA A 29 27.51 1.57 15.67
CA ALA A 29 26.20 1.53 16.31
C ALA A 29 25.05 1.85 15.36
N ILE A 30 25.24 2.86 14.48
CA ILE A 30 24.26 3.22 13.45
C ILE A 30 24.10 2.06 12.44
N SER A 31 25.19 1.46 11.99
CA SER A 31 25.17 0.32 11.07
C SER A 31 24.45 -0.89 11.68
N GLN A 32 24.73 -1.24 12.92
CA GLN A 32 24.01 -2.31 13.64
C GLN A 32 22.54 -2.00 13.82
N ALA A 33 22.19 -0.74 14.13
CA ALA A 33 20.80 -0.31 14.26
C ALA A 33 20.03 -0.43 12.95
N ILE A 34 20.65 -0.08 11.82
CA ILE A 34 20.08 -0.20 10.47
C ILE A 34 19.92 -1.68 10.10
N THR A 35 20.91 -2.51 10.35
CA THR A 35 20.89 -3.94 10.02
C THR A 35 19.84 -4.68 10.86
N SER A 36 19.69 -4.34 12.14
CA SER A 36 18.67 -4.93 13.02
C SER A 36 17.25 -4.57 12.58
N THR A 37 17.01 -3.35 12.07
CA THR A 37 15.69 -2.94 11.57
C THR A 37 15.33 -3.58 10.22
N LYS A 38 16.29 -3.93 9.36
CA LYS A 38 16.01 -4.66 8.10
C LYS A 38 15.40 -6.06 8.33
N LYS A 39 15.72 -6.70 9.45
CA LYS A 39 15.18 -8.02 9.86
C LYS A 39 14.00 -7.92 10.82
N ALA A 40 13.71 -6.73 11.34
CA ALA A 40 12.67 -6.52 12.33
C ALA A 40 11.27 -6.53 11.68
N THR A 41 10.27 -7.01 12.41
CA THR A 41 8.87 -6.99 11.96
C THR A 41 8.24 -5.65 12.33
N PRO A 42 7.67 -4.91 11.38
CA PRO A 42 6.90 -3.71 11.67
C PRO A 42 5.68 -4.05 12.53
N GLY A 43 5.40 -3.23 13.52
CA GLY A 43 4.24 -3.34 14.39
C GLY A 43 3.69 -1.97 14.75
N VAL A 44 2.42 -1.90 15.13
CA VAL A 44 1.72 -0.67 15.50
C VAL A 44 1.10 -0.83 16.88
N ILE A 45 1.22 0.19 17.71
CA ILE A 45 0.62 0.25 19.05
C ILE A 45 -0.90 0.37 18.89
N ILE A 46 -1.66 -0.45 19.63
CA ILE A 46 -3.12 -0.56 19.49
C ILE A 46 -3.92 0.10 20.61
N GLU A 47 -3.25 0.63 21.62
CA GLU A 47 -3.90 1.23 22.78
C GLU A 47 -3.10 2.44 23.31
N ASN A 48 -3.81 3.50 23.67
CA ASN A 48 -3.20 4.67 24.29
C ASN A 48 -2.59 4.32 25.65
N ASN A 49 -1.58 5.08 26.05
CA ASN A 49 -0.84 4.90 27.29
C ASN A 49 -0.13 3.53 27.43
N THR A 50 0.18 2.87 26.31
CA THR A 50 0.91 1.61 26.32
C THR A 50 2.31 1.80 26.88
N GLU A 51 2.68 1.02 27.89
CA GLU A 51 3.98 1.11 28.53
C GLU A 51 5.12 0.70 27.59
N PHE A 52 6.11 1.58 27.44
CA PHE A 52 7.39 1.31 26.80
C PHE A 52 8.50 1.33 27.83
N ILE A 53 8.88 0.16 28.31
CA ILE A 53 9.81 -0.04 29.41
C ILE A 53 11.25 -0.06 28.85
N ARG A 54 12.01 1.01 29.07
CA ARG A 54 13.41 1.10 28.62
C ARG A 54 14.40 0.53 29.61
N SER A 55 14.12 0.69 30.93
CA SER A 55 14.89 0.14 32.03
C SER A 55 14.02 0.12 33.30
N MET A 56 14.52 -0.43 34.38
CA MET A 56 13.80 -0.49 35.67
C MET A 56 13.32 0.88 36.17
N TYR A 57 13.93 1.98 35.69
CA TYR A 57 13.65 3.36 36.16
C TYR A 57 13.16 4.29 35.04
N LYS A 58 12.97 3.81 33.81
CA LYS A 58 12.58 4.68 32.66
C LYS A 58 11.50 3.99 31.83
N THR A 59 10.27 4.33 32.14
CA THR A 59 9.09 3.99 31.33
C THR A 59 8.62 5.23 30.56
N LYS A 60 8.26 5.05 29.32
CA LYS A 60 7.53 6.02 28.49
C LYS A 60 6.19 5.40 28.12
N HIS A 61 5.18 6.21 27.86
CA HIS A 61 3.89 5.74 27.36
C HIS A 61 3.77 6.06 25.86
N LEU A 62 3.44 5.03 25.09
CA LEU A 62 3.16 5.14 23.67
C LEU A 62 1.67 5.31 23.44
N GLN A 63 1.31 5.94 22.33
CA GLN A 63 -0.07 6.17 21.95
C GLN A 63 -0.50 5.18 20.86
N GLU A 64 -1.81 4.95 20.75
CA GLU A 64 -2.38 4.19 19.63
C GLU A 64 -1.94 4.79 18.29
N GLY A 65 -1.59 3.93 17.33
CA GLY A 65 -1.08 4.32 16.02
C GLY A 65 0.42 4.63 15.97
N GLU A 66 1.15 4.61 17.11
CA GLU A 66 2.61 4.78 17.06
C GLU A 66 3.33 3.52 16.55
N ASN A 67 4.29 3.74 15.67
CA ASN A 67 5.04 2.70 14.97
C ASN A 67 6.21 2.18 15.79
N VAL A 68 6.36 0.86 15.83
CA VAL A 68 7.47 0.17 16.47
C VAL A 68 8.05 -0.91 15.56
N TYR A 69 9.31 -1.28 15.73
CA TYR A 69 9.92 -2.43 15.08
C TYR A 69 10.16 -3.54 16.08
N ILE A 70 9.47 -4.66 15.91
CA ILE A 70 9.60 -5.85 16.76
C ILE A 70 10.93 -6.53 16.44
N LEU A 71 11.79 -6.64 17.43
CA LEU A 71 13.11 -7.27 17.32
C LEU A 71 13.06 -8.75 17.72
N ASN A 72 12.42 -9.06 18.84
CA ASN A 72 12.16 -10.42 19.33
C ASN A 72 11.09 -10.42 20.43
N THR A 73 10.65 -11.61 20.82
CA THR A 73 9.75 -11.82 21.98
C THR A 73 10.57 -12.17 23.24
N ILE A 74 10.15 -11.65 24.38
CA ILE A 74 10.75 -11.90 25.70
C ILE A 74 9.65 -12.25 26.70
N THR A 75 9.86 -13.31 27.51
CA THR A 75 9.00 -13.63 28.64
C THR A 75 9.65 -13.16 29.94
N LYS A 76 8.94 -12.35 30.72
CA LYS A 76 9.37 -11.86 32.03
C LYS A 76 8.22 -11.98 33.02
N ASN A 77 8.43 -12.64 34.17
CA ASN A 77 7.39 -12.82 35.20
C ASN A 77 6.07 -13.40 34.62
N ASN A 78 6.17 -14.45 33.80
CA ASN A 78 5.06 -15.10 33.10
C ASN A 78 4.23 -14.17 32.14
N LYS A 79 4.72 -12.98 31.86
CA LYS A 79 4.14 -12.08 30.85
C LYS A 79 5.01 -12.02 29.62
N LYS A 80 4.38 -12.00 28.46
CA LYS A 80 5.07 -11.87 27.17
C LYS A 80 5.18 -10.40 26.78
N TYR A 81 6.35 -10.04 26.26
CA TYR A 81 6.68 -8.71 25.77
C TYR A 81 7.36 -8.83 24.43
N PHE A 82 7.11 -7.88 23.55
CA PHE A 82 7.98 -7.62 22.43
C PHE A 82 9.11 -6.69 22.87
N LYS A 83 10.36 -7.09 22.58
CA LYS A 83 11.47 -6.14 22.55
C LYS A 83 11.35 -5.35 21.25
N VAL A 84 11.12 -4.06 21.36
CA VAL A 84 10.86 -3.21 20.21
C VAL A 84 11.86 -2.07 20.14
N LYS A 85 12.14 -1.61 18.89
CA LYS A 85 12.78 -0.33 18.63
C LYS A 85 11.69 0.70 18.35
N TYR A 86 11.68 1.77 19.11
CA TYR A 86 10.82 2.93 18.93
C TYR A 86 11.70 4.18 18.78
N LYS A 87 11.66 4.84 17.60
CA LYS A 87 12.60 5.92 17.26
C LYS A 87 14.06 5.48 17.47
N LEU A 88 14.82 6.18 18.30
CA LEU A 88 16.22 5.87 18.63
C LEU A 88 16.38 4.99 19.91
N SER A 89 15.29 4.50 20.46
CA SER A 89 15.30 3.75 21.73
C SER A 89 14.85 2.32 21.54
N VAL A 90 15.38 1.42 22.38
CA VAL A 90 14.95 0.02 22.48
C VAL A 90 14.33 -0.18 23.85
N GLY A 91 13.22 -0.90 23.92
CA GLY A 91 12.50 -1.19 25.15
C GLY A 91 11.56 -2.38 25.00
N LEU A 92 10.77 -2.67 26.03
CA LEU A 92 9.77 -3.71 26.04
C LEU A 92 8.37 -3.10 25.99
N VAL A 93 7.50 -3.71 25.20
CA VAL A 93 6.07 -3.40 25.13
C VAL A 93 5.30 -4.70 25.34
N PRO A 94 4.19 -4.72 26.12
CA PRO A 94 3.36 -5.91 26.24
C PRO A 94 2.96 -6.45 24.87
N GLU A 95 3.03 -7.77 24.66
CA GLU A 95 2.77 -8.41 23.36
C GLU A 95 1.34 -8.10 22.86
N ASP A 96 0.37 -8.12 23.76
CA ASP A 96 -1.05 -7.84 23.49
C ASP A 96 -1.36 -6.39 23.13
N LYS A 97 -0.37 -5.49 23.19
CA LYS A 97 -0.49 -4.06 22.85
C LYS A 97 0.13 -3.68 21.50
N VAL A 98 0.53 -4.68 20.69
CA VAL A 98 1.13 -4.45 19.38
C VAL A 98 0.49 -5.37 18.34
N TYR A 99 -0.06 -4.79 17.27
CA TYR A 99 -0.39 -5.54 16.07
C TYR A 99 0.79 -5.61 15.10
N PHE A 100 0.90 -6.75 14.40
CA PHE A 100 1.85 -6.97 13.31
C PHE A 100 1.28 -7.99 12.33
N PHE A 101 1.79 -8.03 11.09
CA PHE A 101 1.38 -9.03 10.12
C PHE A 101 1.98 -10.40 10.44
N ASP A 102 1.10 -11.39 10.58
CA ASP A 102 1.48 -12.79 10.39
C ASP A 102 1.41 -13.13 8.89
N ARG A 103 2.56 -13.46 8.31
CA ARG A 103 2.70 -13.75 6.87
C ARG A 103 2.53 -15.23 6.52
N SER A 104 2.15 -16.06 7.49
CA SER A 104 2.16 -17.52 7.35
C SER A 104 0.91 -18.12 6.68
N GLU A 105 -0.10 -17.32 6.32
CA GLU A 105 -1.35 -17.83 5.74
C GLU A 105 -1.26 -18.10 4.23
N ASN A 106 -1.45 -19.36 3.83
CA ASN A 106 -1.69 -19.81 2.45
C ASN A 106 -3.19 -19.83 2.14
N ALA A 107 -3.82 -18.66 2.04
CA ALA A 107 -5.22 -18.58 1.64
C ALA A 107 -5.35 -18.54 0.10
N GLN A 108 -6.41 -19.18 -0.44
CA GLN A 108 -6.72 -19.13 -1.87
C GLN A 108 -6.97 -17.69 -2.35
N TYR A 109 -7.59 -16.87 -1.49
CA TYR A 109 -7.87 -15.47 -1.73
C TYR A 109 -7.23 -14.61 -0.64
N SER A 110 -6.78 -13.43 -1.03
CA SER A 110 -6.27 -12.41 -0.11
C SER A 110 -7.11 -11.16 -0.20
N LEU A 111 -7.25 -10.44 0.93
CA LEU A 111 -7.92 -9.14 0.94
C LEU A 111 -7.00 -8.06 0.39
N MET A 112 -7.60 -7.19 -0.40
CA MET A 112 -7.03 -5.97 -0.95
C MET A 112 -7.99 -4.81 -0.71
N SER A 113 -7.47 -3.63 -0.44
CA SER A 113 -8.24 -2.39 -0.44
C SER A 113 -7.65 -1.40 -1.42
N ASP A 114 -8.49 -0.47 -1.87
CA ASP A 114 -8.03 0.70 -2.59
C ASP A 114 -8.44 1.97 -1.87
N VAL A 115 -7.63 3.00 -2.02
CA VAL A 115 -7.75 4.27 -1.30
C VAL A 115 -7.39 5.46 -2.17
N SER A 116 -7.95 6.60 -1.80
CA SER A 116 -7.73 7.88 -2.45
C SER A 116 -7.77 9.04 -1.44
N SER A 117 -7.52 10.25 -1.90
CA SER A 117 -7.70 11.46 -1.09
C SER A 117 -9.12 11.59 -0.52
N PHE A 118 -10.12 10.96 -1.13
CA PHE A 118 -11.48 10.92 -0.59
C PHE A 118 -11.54 10.25 0.79
N ASP A 119 -10.76 9.19 1.01
CA ASP A 119 -10.71 8.48 2.29
C ASP A 119 -10.08 9.32 3.42
N TYR A 120 -9.19 10.22 3.06
CA TYR A 120 -8.66 11.24 3.97
C TYR A 120 -9.67 12.37 4.20
N THR A 121 -10.19 12.99 3.14
CA THR A 121 -11.07 14.16 3.21
C THR A 121 -12.44 13.84 3.82
N SER A 122 -12.96 12.62 3.65
CA SER A 122 -14.16 12.13 4.30
C SER A 122 -13.97 11.79 5.80
N GLY A 123 -12.74 11.91 6.31
CA GLY A 123 -12.40 11.61 7.69
C GLY A 123 -12.32 10.13 8.04
N ARG A 124 -12.27 9.23 7.03
CA ARG A 124 -12.09 7.79 7.25
C ARG A 124 -10.74 7.47 7.88
N PHE A 125 -9.69 8.13 7.40
CA PHE A 125 -8.34 8.05 7.96
C PHE A 125 -7.76 9.46 8.09
N LYS A 126 -7.43 9.88 9.31
CA LYS A 126 -6.84 11.19 9.58
C LYS A 126 -5.33 11.13 9.71
N THR A 127 -4.80 9.96 10.02
CA THR A 127 -3.36 9.75 10.24
C THR A 127 -2.88 8.45 9.58
N GLN A 128 -1.60 8.40 9.29
CA GLN A 128 -0.95 7.19 8.81
C GLN A 128 -1.14 6.01 9.77
N GLY A 129 -0.98 6.23 11.09
CA GLY A 129 -1.14 5.18 12.10
C GLY A 129 -2.56 4.59 12.17
N GLU A 130 -3.61 5.41 11.98
CA GLU A 130 -4.99 4.88 11.85
C GLU A 130 -5.14 3.96 10.64
N TYR A 131 -4.55 4.32 9.50
CA TYR A 131 -4.60 3.50 8.31
C TYR A 131 -3.78 2.21 8.47
N GLU A 132 -2.59 2.29 9.07
CA GLU A 132 -1.77 1.12 9.39
C GLU A 132 -2.50 0.13 10.29
N LEU A 133 -3.15 0.61 11.36
CA LEU A 133 -3.98 -0.22 12.23
C LEU A 133 -5.15 -0.86 11.48
N PHE A 134 -5.80 -0.12 10.58
CA PHE A 134 -6.86 -0.67 9.74
C PHE A 134 -6.34 -1.82 8.87
N LEU A 135 -5.21 -1.65 8.19
CA LEU A 135 -4.60 -2.67 7.35
C LEU A 135 -4.27 -3.95 8.14
N LEU A 136 -3.69 -3.78 9.33
CA LEU A 136 -3.32 -4.89 10.21
C LEU A 136 -4.53 -5.62 10.78
N ARG A 137 -5.49 -4.88 11.37
CA ARG A 137 -6.70 -5.46 12.00
C ARG A 137 -7.55 -6.26 11.02
N ASN A 138 -7.54 -5.87 9.76
CA ASN A 138 -8.36 -6.50 8.73
C ASN A 138 -7.56 -7.43 7.81
N ASN A 139 -6.29 -7.69 8.13
CA ASN A 139 -5.41 -8.57 7.36
C ASN A 139 -5.33 -8.22 5.87
N ILE A 140 -5.33 -6.90 5.54
CA ILE A 140 -5.21 -6.42 4.17
C ILE A 140 -3.79 -6.69 3.67
N LYS A 141 -3.66 -7.50 2.62
CA LYS A 141 -2.36 -7.96 2.10
C LYS A 141 -1.83 -7.14 0.94
N TYR A 142 -2.70 -6.43 0.24
CA TYR A 142 -2.38 -5.64 -0.94
C TYR A 142 -3.17 -4.33 -0.93
N VAL A 143 -2.61 -3.28 -1.51
CA VAL A 143 -3.26 -1.96 -1.55
C VAL A 143 -3.10 -1.35 -2.93
N TYR A 144 -4.16 -0.72 -3.45
CA TYR A 144 -4.07 0.22 -4.54
C TYR A 144 -4.31 1.65 -4.06
N ILE A 145 -3.51 2.60 -4.56
CA ILE A 145 -3.53 4.00 -4.14
C ILE A 145 -3.73 4.86 -5.38
N ARG A 146 -4.70 5.78 -5.34
CA ARG A 146 -4.92 6.67 -6.47
C ARG A 146 -3.72 7.60 -6.69
N ALA A 147 -3.16 7.58 -7.89
CA ALA A 147 -2.15 8.52 -8.33
C ALA A 147 -2.79 9.85 -8.77
N GLY A 148 -3.93 9.76 -9.41
CA GLY A 148 -4.66 10.87 -10.00
C GLY A 148 -5.70 10.39 -10.99
N GLY A 149 -6.06 11.25 -11.91
CA GLY A 149 -7.02 10.91 -12.98
C GLY A 149 -7.21 12.06 -13.94
N ARG A 150 -8.11 11.85 -14.89
CA ARG A 150 -8.67 12.92 -15.72
C ARG A 150 -10.11 13.20 -15.28
N GLY A 151 -10.50 14.47 -15.20
CA GLY A 151 -11.83 14.86 -14.72
C GLY A 151 -12.94 14.38 -15.65
N TYR A 152 -14.05 13.89 -15.07
CA TYR A 152 -15.17 13.28 -15.77
C TYR A 152 -15.85 14.20 -16.80
N THR A 153 -15.85 15.52 -16.57
CA THR A 153 -16.54 16.50 -17.41
C THR A 153 -15.58 17.40 -18.15
N GLU A 154 -14.66 18.04 -17.44
CA GLU A 154 -13.73 19.02 -17.98
C GLU A 154 -12.49 18.41 -18.66
N GLY A 155 -12.22 17.12 -18.42
CA GLY A 155 -11.11 16.39 -19.03
C GLY A 155 -9.72 16.88 -18.60
N LYS A 156 -9.59 17.58 -17.46
CA LYS A 156 -8.31 18.05 -16.94
C LYS A 156 -7.65 16.96 -16.09
N ILE A 157 -6.34 16.84 -16.25
CA ILE A 157 -5.53 15.98 -15.39
C ILE A 157 -5.50 16.53 -13.96
N TYR A 158 -5.65 15.67 -12.97
CA TYR A 158 -5.45 15.97 -11.55
C TYR A 158 -4.60 14.90 -10.88
N TYR A 159 -3.89 15.28 -9.80
CA TYR A 159 -3.13 14.36 -8.94
C TYR A 159 -3.84 14.17 -7.60
N ASP A 160 -3.72 12.98 -7.04
CA ASP A 160 -4.20 12.72 -5.69
C ASP A 160 -3.23 13.33 -4.66
N ASN A 161 -3.71 14.24 -3.81
CA ASN A 161 -2.84 14.99 -2.90
C ASN A 161 -2.41 14.21 -1.65
N ASN A 162 -3.14 13.14 -1.30
CA ASN A 162 -2.92 12.41 -0.05
C ASN A 162 -2.29 11.01 -0.26
N PHE A 163 -1.90 10.67 -1.49
CA PHE A 163 -1.33 9.35 -1.81
C PHE A 163 -0.12 9.01 -0.93
N LYS A 164 0.68 10.00 -0.53
CA LYS A 164 1.91 9.80 0.26
C LYS A 164 1.64 9.16 1.62
N MET A 165 0.57 9.57 2.30
CA MET A 165 0.22 9.01 3.61
C MET A 165 -0.07 7.50 3.50
N PHE A 166 -0.84 7.10 2.49
CA PHE A 166 -1.18 5.69 2.26
C PHE A 166 0.03 4.88 1.79
N ARG A 167 0.84 5.46 0.89
CA ARG A 167 2.11 4.87 0.44
C ARG A 167 3.06 4.60 1.62
N ASP A 168 3.27 5.61 2.46
CA ASP A 168 4.22 5.52 3.57
C ASP A 168 3.77 4.48 4.61
N ALA A 169 2.45 4.30 4.81
CA ALA A 169 1.91 3.20 5.61
C ALA A 169 2.25 1.82 4.99
N CYS A 170 2.06 1.66 3.68
CA CYS A 170 2.39 0.41 2.98
C CYS A 170 3.89 0.11 3.04
N GLU A 171 4.75 1.12 2.83
CA GLU A 171 6.21 0.99 2.96
C GLU A 171 6.62 0.58 4.38
N TYR A 172 6.04 1.21 5.40
CA TYR A 172 6.33 0.87 6.79
C TYR A 172 5.94 -0.57 7.12
N LEU A 173 4.72 -0.99 6.77
CA LEU A 173 4.22 -2.33 7.01
C LEU A 173 4.78 -3.38 6.05
N LYS A 174 5.52 -2.96 5.02
CA LYS A 174 6.02 -3.81 3.92
C LYS A 174 4.88 -4.53 3.17
N ILE A 175 3.77 -3.85 2.98
CA ILE A 175 2.65 -4.32 2.17
C ILE A 175 2.92 -3.96 0.71
N PRO A 176 2.90 -4.92 -0.23
CA PRO A 176 2.94 -4.62 -1.64
C PRO A 176 1.77 -3.72 -2.04
N TYR A 177 2.06 -2.65 -2.78
CA TYR A 177 1.03 -1.76 -3.28
C TYR A 177 1.26 -1.42 -4.76
N GLY A 178 0.22 -0.94 -5.40
CA GLY A 178 0.23 -0.35 -6.73
C GLY A 178 -0.45 1.01 -6.74
N PHE A 179 -0.33 1.70 -7.87
CA PHE A 179 -1.08 2.92 -8.10
C PHE A 179 -2.16 2.68 -9.16
N TYR A 180 -3.23 3.49 -9.09
CA TYR A 180 -4.23 3.55 -10.14
C TYR A 180 -4.46 4.98 -10.61
N PHE A 181 -4.95 5.11 -11.85
CA PHE A 181 -5.26 6.37 -12.48
C PHE A 181 -6.63 6.26 -13.14
N VAL A 182 -7.54 7.20 -12.83
CA VAL A 182 -8.89 7.26 -13.42
C VAL A 182 -8.75 7.77 -14.84
N ASP A 183 -9.02 6.90 -15.82
CA ASP A 183 -8.91 7.21 -17.24
C ASP A 183 -10.22 7.73 -17.81
N GLU A 184 -10.16 8.94 -18.33
CA GLU A 184 -11.24 9.61 -19.03
C GLU A 184 -10.80 10.13 -20.42
N ALA A 185 -9.77 9.52 -21.02
CA ALA A 185 -9.34 9.87 -22.37
C ALA A 185 -10.43 9.55 -23.40
N ILE A 186 -10.71 10.50 -24.30
CA ILE A 186 -11.73 10.36 -25.38
C ILE A 186 -11.11 10.14 -26.76
N ASN A 187 -9.79 10.26 -26.89
CA ASN A 187 -9.04 10.10 -28.12
C ASN A 187 -7.59 9.67 -27.85
N GLN A 188 -6.85 9.36 -28.91
CA GLN A 188 -5.47 8.90 -28.81
C GLN A 188 -4.52 9.95 -28.23
N ALA A 189 -4.73 11.24 -28.50
CA ALA A 189 -3.85 12.29 -27.97
C ALA A 189 -3.97 12.38 -26.43
N GLU A 190 -5.19 12.30 -25.89
CA GLU A 190 -5.41 12.25 -24.45
C GLU A 190 -4.90 10.96 -23.82
N ALA A 191 -5.05 9.82 -24.50
CA ALA A 191 -4.47 8.54 -24.06
C ALA A 191 -2.94 8.62 -23.95
N GLU A 192 -2.30 9.27 -24.90
CA GLU A 192 -0.85 9.49 -24.88
C GLU A 192 -0.43 10.45 -23.75
N GLU A 193 -1.20 11.52 -23.53
CA GLU A 193 -1.00 12.45 -22.42
C GLU A 193 -1.09 11.73 -21.08
N GLU A 194 -2.14 10.91 -20.85
CA GLU A 194 -2.31 10.14 -19.62
C GLU A 194 -1.15 9.16 -19.41
N ALA A 195 -0.74 8.41 -20.42
CA ALA A 195 0.39 7.50 -20.31
C ALA A 195 1.70 8.25 -19.94
N ASN A 196 1.95 9.44 -20.51
CA ASN A 196 3.10 10.26 -20.15
C ASN A 196 3.04 10.73 -18.68
N VAL A 197 1.87 11.20 -18.24
CA VAL A 197 1.63 11.64 -16.86
C VAL A 197 1.87 10.48 -15.87
N ILE A 198 1.37 9.28 -16.19
CA ILE A 198 1.57 8.08 -15.38
C ILE A 198 3.06 7.72 -15.28
N LEU A 199 3.78 7.73 -16.40
CA LEU A 199 5.22 7.43 -16.41
C LEU A 199 6.02 8.44 -15.57
N GLU A 200 5.73 9.73 -15.68
CA GLU A 200 6.39 10.76 -14.89
C GLU A 200 6.05 10.64 -13.40
N PHE A 201 4.78 10.36 -13.06
CA PHE A 201 4.36 10.10 -11.69
C PHE A 201 5.13 8.92 -11.08
N LEU A 202 5.21 7.79 -11.80
CA LEU A 202 5.92 6.61 -11.33
C LEU A 202 7.42 6.87 -11.17
N LYS A 203 8.05 7.59 -12.09
CA LYS A 203 9.47 7.96 -11.99
C LYS A 203 9.78 8.73 -10.69
N GLN A 204 8.86 9.60 -10.26
CA GLN A 204 9.04 10.43 -9.06
C GLN A 204 8.65 9.72 -7.76
N ASN A 205 7.71 8.77 -7.80
CA ASN A 205 7.02 8.28 -6.62
C ASN A 205 7.14 6.77 -6.35
N LYS A 206 7.75 6.01 -7.27
CA LYS A 206 7.98 4.57 -7.07
C LYS A 206 8.98 4.33 -5.94
N THR A 207 8.63 3.40 -5.04
CA THR A 207 9.47 2.98 -3.91
C THR A 207 9.55 1.45 -3.82
N SER A 208 10.18 0.91 -2.77
CA SER A 208 10.52 -0.51 -2.66
C SER A 208 9.31 -1.45 -2.64
N MET A 209 8.17 -1.01 -2.10
CA MET A 209 6.94 -1.81 -2.02
C MET A 209 5.95 -1.51 -3.13
N ASN A 210 6.24 -0.58 -4.05
CA ASN A 210 5.47 -0.39 -5.28
C ASN A 210 5.77 -1.53 -6.26
N LYS A 211 5.15 -2.67 -6.04
CA LYS A 211 5.42 -3.93 -6.74
C LYS A 211 4.25 -4.39 -7.59
N LEU A 212 3.02 -3.94 -7.31
CA LEU A 212 1.84 -4.35 -8.06
C LEU A 212 1.80 -3.68 -9.44
N PRO A 213 1.11 -4.27 -10.43
CA PRO A 213 0.86 -3.64 -11.73
C PRO A 213 0.23 -2.27 -11.57
N PHE A 214 0.44 -1.38 -12.53
CA PHE A 214 -0.29 -0.11 -12.57
C PHE A 214 -1.73 -0.35 -13.06
N VAL A 215 -2.74 0.24 -12.39
CA VAL A 215 -4.14 0.06 -12.76
C VAL A 215 -4.63 1.25 -13.60
N ILE A 216 -5.20 0.95 -14.76
CA ILE A 216 -6.02 1.88 -15.53
C ILE A 216 -7.46 1.67 -15.07
N ASP A 217 -8.01 2.68 -14.45
CA ASP A 217 -9.32 2.64 -13.81
C ASP A 217 -10.39 3.22 -14.74
N LEU A 218 -11.31 2.36 -15.20
CA LEU A 218 -12.37 2.68 -16.14
C LEU A 218 -13.72 2.68 -15.45
N GLU A 219 -14.25 3.86 -15.22
CA GLU A 219 -15.53 4.01 -14.56
C GLU A 219 -16.65 4.40 -15.56
N TYR A 220 -17.84 3.84 -15.36
CA TYR A 220 -19.05 4.22 -16.07
C TYR A 220 -19.97 5.04 -15.15
N GLN A 221 -20.23 6.28 -15.51
CA GLN A 221 -20.92 7.26 -14.67
C GLN A 221 -22.37 7.52 -15.07
N SER A 222 -23.00 6.62 -15.85
CA SER A 222 -24.41 6.70 -16.26
C SER A 222 -24.80 8.01 -16.95
N GLY A 223 -23.97 8.44 -17.89
CA GLY A 223 -24.18 9.67 -18.68
C GLY A 223 -23.60 10.94 -18.05
N LYS A 224 -22.87 10.82 -16.94
CA LYS A 224 -22.19 11.95 -16.27
C LYS A 224 -20.74 12.12 -16.66
N SER A 225 -20.13 11.08 -17.27
CA SER A 225 -18.76 11.12 -17.77
C SER A 225 -18.72 11.37 -19.26
N ARG A 226 -17.69 12.09 -19.70
CA ARG A 226 -17.35 12.35 -21.10
C ARG A 226 -17.08 11.07 -21.90
N THR A 227 -16.73 9.97 -21.24
CA THR A 227 -16.44 8.66 -21.86
C THR A 227 -17.63 7.72 -21.90
N ASP A 228 -18.74 8.03 -21.26
CA ASP A 228 -19.89 7.10 -21.13
C ASP A 228 -20.48 6.67 -22.48
N THR A 229 -20.46 7.53 -23.50
CA THR A 229 -20.93 7.22 -24.86
C THR A 229 -19.87 6.49 -25.70
N LEU A 230 -18.63 6.45 -25.25
CA LEU A 230 -17.48 5.90 -25.98
C LEU A 230 -17.13 4.46 -25.61
N TRP A 231 -17.88 3.84 -24.72
CA TRP A 231 -17.57 2.50 -24.21
C TRP A 231 -17.29 1.45 -25.31
N PRO A 232 -17.98 1.42 -26.44
CA PRO A 232 -17.66 0.48 -27.52
C PRO A 232 -16.26 0.66 -28.13
N LYS A 233 -15.67 1.87 -28.01
CA LYS A 233 -14.33 2.22 -28.53
C LYS A 233 -13.25 2.32 -27.46
N ARG A 234 -13.60 2.13 -26.19
CA ARG A 234 -12.62 2.25 -25.09
C ARG A 234 -11.43 1.31 -25.24
N GLY A 235 -11.64 0.11 -25.82
CA GLY A 235 -10.57 -0.85 -26.05
C GLY A 235 -9.39 -0.30 -26.87
N GLU A 236 -9.63 0.53 -27.87
CA GLU A 236 -8.57 1.14 -28.69
C GLU A 236 -7.77 2.17 -27.88
N ILE A 237 -8.46 3.02 -27.11
CA ILE A 237 -7.84 4.05 -26.25
C ILE A 237 -6.96 3.37 -25.19
N ILE A 238 -7.49 2.36 -24.50
CA ILE A 238 -6.78 1.63 -23.46
C ILE A 238 -5.57 0.88 -24.03
N THR A 239 -5.70 0.33 -25.23
CA THR A 239 -4.57 -0.34 -25.89
C THR A 239 -3.39 0.62 -26.09
N ASN A 240 -3.64 1.88 -26.46
CA ASN A 240 -2.57 2.87 -26.61
C ASN A 240 -1.88 3.18 -25.29
N ILE A 241 -2.65 3.40 -24.21
CA ILE A 241 -2.10 3.63 -22.86
C ILE A 241 -1.26 2.43 -22.42
N THR A 242 -1.85 1.24 -22.47
CA THR A 242 -1.18 0.02 -21.98
C THR A 242 0.07 -0.33 -22.78
N ASN A 243 0.05 -0.20 -24.11
CA ASN A 243 1.23 -0.42 -24.97
C ASN A 243 2.37 0.53 -24.60
N LYS A 244 2.09 1.80 -24.38
CA LYS A 244 3.10 2.78 -23.99
C LYS A 244 3.70 2.48 -22.61
N LEU A 245 2.87 2.08 -21.65
CA LEU A 245 3.33 1.67 -20.33
C LEU A 245 4.16 0.38 -20.40
N HIS A 246 3.71 -0.62 -21.15
CA HIS A 246 4.45 -1.88 -21.34
C HIS A 246 5.80 -1.67 -22.02
N SER A 247 5.88 -0.80 -23.04
CA SER A 247 7.16 -0.46 -23.69
C SER A 247 8.16 0.19 -22.72
N SER A 248 7.67 0.76 -21.63
CA SER A 248 8.45 1.34 -20.53
C SER A 248 8.67 0.34 -19.37
N GLY A 249 8.31 -0.94 -19.54
CA GLY A 249 8.50 -1.99 -18.54
C GLY A 249 7.49 -1.94 -17.37
N ILE A 250 6.34 -1.26 -17.54
CA ILE A 250 5.29 -1.18 -16.54
C ILE A 250 4.20 -2.21 -16.86
N GLU A 251 4.04 -3.21 -15.98
CA GLU A 251 2.91 -4.16 -16.04
C GLU A 251 1.60 -3.42 -15.71
N THR A 252 0.52 -3.71 -16.44
CA THR A 252 -0.77 -3.06 -16.25
C THR A 252 -1.88 -4.03 -15.91
N LEU A 253 -2.87 -3.53 -15.17
CA LEU A 253 -4.13 -4.18 -14.83
C LEU A 253 -5.26 -3.20 -15.17
N ILE A 254 -6.37 -3.69 -15.70
CA ILE A 254 -7.52 -2.85 -16.01
C ILE A 254 -8.61 -3.07 -14.96
N TYR A 255 -9.05 -1.98 -14.31
CA TYR A 255 -10.24 -2.00 -13.48
C TYR A 255 -11.44 -1.56 -14.30
N ALA A 256 -12.55 -2.31 -14.19
CA ALA A 256 -13.83 -1.94 -14.78
C ALA A 256 -14.98 -2.68 -14.07
N ASN A 257 -16.20 -2.14 -14.22
CA ASN A 257 -17.41 -2.86 -13.85
C ASN A 257 -17.51 -4.18 -14.64
N ALA A 258 -17.95 -5.26 -14.00
CA ALA A 258 -18.02 -6.60 -14.57
C ALA A 258 -18.80 -6.67 -15.90
N LYS A 259 -19.91 -5.94 -16.03
CA LYS A 259 -20.70 -5.88 -17.27
C LYS A 259 -19.93 -5.20 -18.39
N LYS A 260 -19.29 -4.06 -18.12
CA LYS A 260 -18.50 -3.31 -19.12
C LYS A 260 -17.26 -4.09 -19.56
N MET A 261 -16.58 -4.76 -18.62
CA MET A 261 -15.48 -5.67 -18.94
C MET A 261 -15.96 -6.76 -19.89
N ASN A 262 -17.04 -7.45 -19.57
CA ASN A 262 -17.55 -8.59 -20.36
C ASN A 262 -18.00 -8.20 -21.77
N THR A 263 -18.59 -7.02 -21.95
CA THR A 263 -19.17 -6.59 -23.23
C THR A 263 -18.22 -5.77 -24.11
N ASN A 264 -17.31 -5.00 -23.53
CA ASN A 264 -16.53 -4.01 -24.27
C ASN A 264 -15.02 -4.26 -24.24
N LEU A 265 -14.49 -4.92 -23.20
CA LEU A 265 -13.05 -5.02 -22.95
C LEU A 265 -12.51 -6.45 -23.00
N ILE A 266 -13.38 -7.45 -23.09
CA ILE A 266 -12.99 -8.88 -23.01
C ILE A 266 -11.90 -9.29 -24.01
N ASN A 267 -11.89 -8.67 -25.19
CA ASN A 267 -10.92 -8.99 -26.25
C ASN A 267 -9.53 -8.41 -26.02
N LEU A 268 -9.36 -7.50 -25.03
CA LEU A 268 -8.06 -6.97 -24.69
C LEU A 268 -7.17 -8.09 -24.12
N ASN A 269 -5.90 -8.09 -24.51
CA ASN A 269 -4.90 -8.99 -23.93
C ASN A 269 -4.37 -8.44 -22.60
N GLN A 270 -5.28 -8.33 -21.62
CA GLN A 270 -5.00 -7.76 -20.30
C GLN A 270 -5.59 -8.64 -19.20
N LYS A 271 -5.08 -8.52 -17.97
CA LYS A 271 -5.73 -9.02 -16.77
C LYS A 271 -6.66 -7.95 -16.21
N PHE A 272 -7.67 -8.38 -15.47
CA PHE A 272 -8.72 -7.50 -14.99
C PHE A 272 -8.92 -7.57 -13.48
N TRP A 273 -9.18 -6.42 -12.91
CA TRP A 273 -9.79 -6.21 -11.62
C TRP A 273 -11.22 -5.72 -11.87
N VAL A 274 -12.20 -6.52 -11.49
CA VAL A 274 -13.61 -6.22 -11.80
C VAL A 274 -14.37 -5.78 -10.57
N ALA A 275 -15.23 -4.76 -10.71
CA ALA A 275 -16.21 -4.40 -9.70
C ALA A 275 -17.53 -5.13 -9.95
N TYR A 276 -17.96 -5.86 -8.93
CA TYR A 276 -19.30 -6.43 -8.83
C TYR A 276 -19.68 -6.54 -7.35
N TYR A 277 -20.65 -5.74 -6.94
CA TYR A 277 -21.10 -5.68 -5.55
C TYR A 277 -22.22 -6.68 -5.33
N THR A 278 -22.01 -7.64 -4.43
CA THR A 278 -23.00 -8.70 -4.11
C THR A 278 -24.18 -8.18 -3.29
N GLY A 279 -24.05 -6.95 -2.74
CA GLY A 279 -25.00 -6.42 -1.77
C GLY A 279 -24.91 -7.09 -0.38
N GLU A 280 -24.04 -8.07 -0.20
CA GLU A 280 -23.79 -8.72 1.09
C GLU A 280 -22.80 -7.88 1.92
N ASP A 281 -23.09 -7.73 3.21
CA ASP A 281 -22.25 -6.96 4.14
C ASP A 281 -21.15 -7.84 4.79
N LYS A 282 -20.57 -8.73 4.00
CA LYS A 282 -19.54 -9.69 4.44
C LYS A 282 -18.47 -9.93 3.37
N ILE A 283 -17.32 -10.44 3.80
CA ILE A 283 -16.27 -10.92 2.90
C ILE A 283 -16.77 -12.20 2.22
N PRO A 284 -16.79 -12.28 0.87
CA PRO A 284 -17.16 -13.49 0.16
C PRO A 284 -16.21 -14.64 0.49
N THR A 285 -16.76 -15.84 0.68
CA THR A 285 -15.99 -17.09 0.87
C THR A 285 -15.71 -17.81 -0.44
N GLU A 286 -16.39 -17.43 -1.52
CA GLU A 286 -16.26 -17.99 -2.85
C GLU A 286 -15.88 -16.93 -3.87
N TRP A 287 -15.28 -17.35 -4.97
CA TRP A 287 -14.89 -16.48 -6.07
C TRP A 287 -16.08 -16.00 -6.90
N LEU A 288 -15.92 -14.87 -7.60
CA LEU A 288 -16.92 -14.26 -8.49
C LEU A 288 -17.61 -15.25 -9.43
N SER A 289 -16.91 -16.28 -9.90
CA SER A 289 -17.48 -17.32 -10.79
C SER A 289 -18.64 -18.11 -10.18
N LYS A 290 -18.87 -18.03 -8.87
CA LYS A 290 -19.99 -18.68 -8.20
C LYS A 290 -21.29 -17.86 -8.23
N TYR A 291 -21.19 -16.58 -8.53
CA TYR A 291 -22.33 -15.65 -8.59
C TYR A 291 -22.98 -15.70 -9.99
N LYS A 292 -23.71 -16.78 -10.28
CA LYS A 292 -24.20 -17.14 -11.62
C LYS A 292 -25.21 -16.17 -12.24
N GLU A 293 -25.84 -15.32 -11.44
CA GLU A 293 -26.70 -14.22 -11.88
C GLU A 293 -25.94 -13.17 -12.70
N GLN A 294 -24.61 -13.17 -12.65
CA GLN A 294 -23.77 -12.30 -13.45
C GLN A 294 -23.31 -12.97 -14.74
N GLU A 295 -23.53 -12.32 -15.87
CA GLU A 295 -23.11 -12.82 -17.19
C GLU A 295 -21.62 -13.15 -17.26
N ILE A 296 -20.76 -12.33 -16.62
CA ILE A 296 -19.31 -12.56 -16.59
C ILE A 296 -18.94 -13.88 -15.91
N ALA A 297 -19.71 -14.32 -14.89
CA ALA A 297 -19.46 -15.57 -14.19
C ALA A 297 -19.68 -16.80 -15.10
N ASN A 298 -20.50 -16.66 -16.13
CA ASN A 298 -20.77 -17.70 -17.12
C ASN A 298 -19.87 -17.63 -18.36
N ASN A 299 -19.05 -16.57 -18.46
CA ASN A 299 -18.11 -16.39 -19.56
C ASN A 299 -16.71 -16.87 -19.16
N LEU A 300 -16.35 -18.09 -19.56
CA LEU A 300 -15.05 -18.69 -19.21
C LEU A 300 -13.85 -17.87 -19.71
N GLN A 301 -13.94 -17.28 -20.90
CA GLN A 301 -12.88 -16.41 -21.44
C GLN A 301 -12.71 -15.15 -20.57
N ALA A 302 -13.80 -14.51 -20.17
CA ALA A 302 -13.76 -13.36 -19.28
C ALA A 302 -13.16 -13.75 -17.92
N MET A 303 -13.68 -14.82 -17.31
CA MET A 303 -13.24 -15.26 -15.98
C MET A 303 -11.76 -15.65 -15.92
N SER A 304 -11.19 -16.19 -17.01
CA SER A 304 -9.76 -16.53 -17.05
C SER A 304 -8.83 -15.30 -16.97
N LYS A 305 -9.35 -14.12 -17.24
CA LYS A 305 -8.61 -12.86 -17.18
C LYS A 305 -8.81 -12.09 -15.87
N VAL A 306 -9.83 -12.47 -15.06
CA VAL A 306 -10.13 -11.78 -13.78
C VAL A 306 -9.21 -12.32 -12.68
N ILE A 307 -8.38 -11.45 -12.12
CA ILE A 307 -7.45 -11.80 -11.04
C ILE A 307 -7.74 -11.05 -9.72
N ALA A 308 -8.57 -10.02 -9.79
CA ALA A 308 -9.05 -9.26 -8.64
C ALA A 308 -10.54 -8.93 -8.80
N TRP A 309 -11.25 -8.89 -7.69
CA TRP A 309 -12.69 -8.63 -7.64
C TRP A 309 -13.02 -7.69 -6.49
N GLN A 310 -13.46 -6.46 -6.79
CA GLN A 310 -14.01 -5.52 -5.81
C GLN A 310 -15.46 -5.91 -5.53
N PHE A 311 -15.67 -6.44 -4.32
CA PHE A 311 -16.97 -6.99 -3.91
C PHE A 311 -17.79 -6.02 -3.06
N SER A 312 -17.18 -4.97 -2.54
CA SER A 312 -17.84 -3.97 -1.68
C SER A 312 -17.20 -2.58 -1.82
N GLU A 313 -18.03 -1.55 -1.71
CA GLU A 313 -17.65 -0.13 -1.56
C GLU A 313 -18.02 0.42 -0.17
N THR A 314 -18.53 -0.43 0.72
CA THR A 314 -19.07 -0.04 2.03
C THR A 314 -18.41 -0.75 3.20
N GLY A 315 -17.33 -1.49 2.95
CA GLY A 315 -16.70 -2.34 3.96
C GLY A 315 -17.34 -3.73 4.03
N ALA A 316 -17.20 -4.41 5.16
CA ALA A 316 -17.78 -5.74 5.43
C ALA A 316 -18.11 -5.84 6.93
N LYS A 317 -19.26 -5.28 7.36
CA LYS A 317 -19.60 -5.14 8.79
C LYS A 317 -19.75 -6.47 9.51
N ALA A 318 -20.26 -7.50 8.83
CA ALA A 318 -20.31 -8.86 9.36
C ALA A 318 -18.93 -9.42 9.74
N ASN A 319 -17.86 -8.88 9.16
CA ASN A 319 -16.48 -9.19 9.48
C ASN A 319 -15.80 -8.10 10.33
N ASN A 320 -16.57 -7.24 10.99
CA ASN A 320 -16.11 -6.10 11.79
C ASN A 320 -15.35 -5.01 11.02
N ILE A 321 -15.43 -5.01 9.68
CA ILE A 321 -14.88 -3.93 8.83
C ILE A 321 -15.98 -2.87 8.64
N THR A 322 -16.11 -2.00 9.63
CA THR A 322 -17.20 -1.02 9.69
C THR A 322 -16.93 0.29 8.96
N LYS A 323 -15.69 0.56 8.59
CA LYS A 323 -15.35 1.71 7.74
C LYS A 323 -15.88 1.47 6.32
N ARG A 324 -16.56 2.47 5.75
CA ARG A 324 -16.96 2.44 4.33
C ARG A 324 -15.69 2.57 3.50
N LEU A 325 -15.22 1.47 2.96
CA LEU A 325 -14.01 1.36 2.16
C LEU A 325 -14.20 0.31 1.08
N ASP A 326 -13.51 0.53 -0.01
CA ASP A 326 -13.50 -0.39 -1.14
C ASP A 326 -12.66 -1.62 -0.78
N LEU A 327 -13.32 -2.79 -0.85
CA LEU A 327 -12.71 -4.08 -0.53
C LEU A 327 -12.76 -5.01 -1.71
N SER A 328 -11.65 -5.69 -1.93
CA SER A 328 -11.47 -6.66 -3.00
C SER A 328 -10.92 -7.98 -2.50
N LEU A 329 -11.30 -9.06 -3.17
CA LEU A 329 -10.56 -10.31 -3.16
C LEU A 329 -9.60 -10.37 -4.33
N VAL A 330 -8.39 -10.88 -4.11
CA VAL A 330 -7.44 -11.19 -5.16
C VAL A 330 -7.12 -12.69 -5.15
N LEU A 331 -6.82 -13.26 -6.32
CA LEU A 331 -6.26 -14.61 -6.40
C LEU A 331 -4.85 -14.57 -5.83
N THR A 332 -4.66 -15.14 -4.65
CA THR A 332 -3.38 -15.09 -3.92
C THR A 332 -2.22 -15.55 -4.81
N LYS A 333 -2.39 -16.64 -5.56
CA LYS A 333 -1.39 -17.16 -6.49
C LYS A 333 -0.93 -16.15 -7.56
N GLU A 334 -1.83 -15.31 -8.07
CA GLU A 334 -1.51 -14.29 -9.07
C GLU A 334 -0.74 -13.11 -8.47
N PHE A 335 -0.95 -12.84 -7.17
CA PHE A 335 -0.34 -11.70 -6.46
C PHE A 335 0.92 -12.06 -5.66
N GLU A 336 1.18 -13.35 -5.39
CA GLU A 336 2.39 -13.78 -4.65
C GLU A 336 3.70 -13.39 -5.30
N LYS A 337 3.75 -13.33 -6.64
CA LYS A 337 4.94 -12.88 -7.39
C LYS A 337 5.37 -11.45 -7.07
N TYR A 338 4.50 -10.65 -6.45
CA TYR A 338 4.75 -9.26 -6.08
C TYR A 338 5.14 -9.06 -4.60
N LYS A 339 5.25 -10.13 -3.81
CA LYS A 339 5.66 -10.05 -2.39
C LYS A 339 7.13 -9.68 -2.17
#